data_f6b88a5332055ab592050ac3154526a4
#
_entry.id   f6b88a5332055ab592050ac3154526a4
#
_cell.length_a   1.000
_cell.length_b   1.000
_cell.length_c   1.000
_cell.angle_alpha   90.00
_cell.angle_beta   90.00
_cell.angle_gamma   90.00
#
_symmetry.space_group_name_H-M   'P 1'
#
loop_
_entity.id
_entity.type
_entity.pdbx_description
1 polymer ?
#
loop_
_entity_poly.entity_id
_entity_poly.type
_entity_poly.pdbx_seq_one_letter_code
_entity_poly.pdbx_strand_id
1 'polypeptide(L)'
;KYININIKRELINSQTKNYVNDFIKLEKLNNSSIIEVHNRPSYIHIIDSNIKNKILTLYFHNDPLSMDGSKTIDQRKKLLKSCYKIIFNSSWSKKRFLEGLENKFVNSNKLLIFYQSAQKGKLSLLKKKKKWITFVGKLNKAKGYDVFAKSIIKILNKYKDWKAIIIGDEKREKIYLNHKNATILGFKKHNEVINIFKKTSITVACSRWDEPFGRTSLEASANGCAVIITNKGGLPETVTDAKILQSLNEQNLTKSILNLIKDAKTRKRLQRKSILNFYLTHKFVSKKIDDYRSEKLFLQRTFYLKKSLKSLRILHVTNFNERLDGRLFFNTGRRINNGFIRLGHSVLGFSDRDILKYYKSIGDFKGKNTLNDKLKKTCYNYKPDLIVTGHADLISKEQIQELREDNPNTKFAQWFLDPLNQNGHDF
;
A
#
# COMPACT_ATOMS: atom_id res chain seq x y z
N LYS A 1 11.78 -12.69 2.39
CA LYS A 1 12.08 -13.99 3.02
C LYS A 1 10.84 -14.43 3.80
N TYR A 2 10.28 -15.61 3.49
CA TYR A 2 9.16 -16.18 4.26
C TYR A 2 9.72 -16.95 5.44
N ILE A 3 9.19 -16.71 6.63
CA ILE A 3 9.52 -17.46 7.83
C ILE A 3 8.24 -18.19 8.24
N ASN A 4 8.28 -19.52 8.21
CA ASN A 4 7.21 -20.35 8.74
C ASN A 4 7.42 -20.52 10.24
N ILE A 5 6.43 -20.12 11.04
CA ILE A 5 6.43 -20.35 12.48
C ILE A 5 5.78 -21.71 12.71
N ASN A 6 6.59 -22.72 13.05
CA ASN A 6 6.10 -24.04 13.42
C ASN A 6 5.59 -24.00 14.86
N ILE A 7 4.29 -24.15 15.02
CA ILE A 7 3.64 -24.15 16.34
C ILE A 7 3.68 -25.57 16.90
N LYS A 8 4.39 -25.78 18.00
CA LYS A 8 4.23 -27.01 18.79
C LYS A 8 2.83 -26.98 19.44
N ARG A 9 2.07 -28.06 19.28
CA ARG A 9 0.78 -28.22 19.97
C ARG A 9 1.03 -28.41 21.47
N GLU A 10 0.87 -27.35 22.25
CA GLU A 10 0.81 -27.43 23.70
C GLU A 10 -0.64 -27.57 24.14
N LEU A 11 -0.91 -28.50 25.04
CA LEU A 11 -2.24 -28.86 25.52
C LEU A 11 -2.96 -27.73 26.30
N ILE A 12 -2.25 -26.70 26.75
CA ILE A 12 -2.74 -25.74 27.74
C ILE A 12 -3.03 -24.34 27.16
N ASN A 13 -2.49 -23.98 25.99
CA ASN A 13 -2.68 -22.65 25.40
C ASN A 13 -3.38 -22.71 24.04
N SER A 14 -4.21 -21.69 23.72
CA SER A 14 -4.79 -21.62 22.39
C SER A 14 -3.71 -21.48 21.33
N GLN A 15 -3.83 -22.21 20.21
CA GLN A 15 -2.88 -22.16 19.07
C GLN A 15 -2.63 -20.71 18.60
N THR A 16 -3.65 -19.86 18.66
CA THR A 16 -3.57 -18.44 18.32
C THR A 16 -2.59 -17.70 19.22
N LYS A 17 -2.66 -17.93 20.53
CA LYS A 17 -1.81 -17.24 21.51
C LYS A 17 -0.35 -17.66 21.37
N ASN A 18 -0.09 -18.95 21.16
CA ASN A 18 1.25 -19.46 20.93
C ASN A 18 1.85 -18.92 19.63
N TYR A 19 1.07 -18.87 18.55
CA TYR A 19 1.52 -18.29 17.28
C TYR A 19 1.95 -16.81 17.43
N VAL A 20 1.13 -15.99 18.12
CA VAL A 20 1.43 -14.58 18.32
C VAL A 20 2.64 -14.40 19.24
N ASN A 21 2.78 -15.23 20.28
CA ASN A 21 3.93 -15.16 21.18
C ASN A 21 5.25 -15.51 20.46
N ASP A 22 5.25 -16.51 19.58
CA ASP A 22 6.44 -16.86 18.79
C ASP A 22 6.76 -15.76 17.75
N PHE A 23 5.74 -15.16 17.14
CA PHE A 23 5.94 -13.97 16.32
C PHE A 23 6.59 -12.83 17.13
N ILE A 24 6.14 -12.56 18.36
CA ILE A 24 6.70 -11.51 19.22
C ILE A 24 8.17 -11.78 19.54
N LYS A 25 8.54 -13.04 19.84
CA LYS A 25 9.94 -13.41 20.07
C LYS A 25 10.82 -13.10 18.85
N LEU A 26 10.37 -13.52 17.66
CA LEU A 26 11.07 -13.25 16.41
C LEU A 26 11.16 -11.76 16.09
N GLU A 27 10.08 -11.00 16.34
CA GLU A 27 10.04 -9.58 16.05
C GLU A 27 10.96 -8.76 16.98
N LYS A 28 11.11 -9.15 18.24
CA LYS A 28 12.08 -8.56 19.15
C LYS A 28 13.53 -8.69 18.66
N LEU A 29 13.85 -9.76 17.94
CA LEU A 29 15.16 -9.96 17.32
C LEU A 29 15.33 -9.17 16.01
N ASN A 30 14.27 -9.10 15.19
CA ASN A 30 14.33 -8.48 13.86
C ASN A 30 14.11 -6.96 13.87
N ASN A 31 13.42 -6.45 14.89
CA ASN A 31 13.18 -5.01 15.12
C ASN A 31 12.58 -4.28 13.89
N SER A 32 11.51 -4.81 13.30
CA SER A 32 10.86 -4.22 12.12
C SER A 32 10.26 -2.85 12.42
N SER A 33 10.26 -1.96 11.44
CA SER A 33 9.65 -0.62 11.57
C SER A 33 8.13 -0.65 11.42
N ILE A 34 7.61 -1.55 10.60
CA ILE A 34 6.18 -1.70 10.32
C ILE A 34 5.77 -3.14 10.59
N ILE A 35 4.67 -3.33 11.29
CA ILE A 35 4.02 -4.62 11.48
C ILE A 35 2.64 -4.56 10.81
N GLU A 36 2.41 -5.41 9.84
CA GLU A 36 1.14 -5.54 9.13
C GLU A 36 0.45 -6.85 9.52
N VAL A 37 -0.74 -6.72 10.12
CA VAL A 37 -1.56 -7.87 10.53
C VAL A 37 -2.71 -8.01 9.55
N HIS A 38 -2.79 -9.15 8.86
CA HIS A 38 -3.81 -9.41 7.88
C HIS A 38 -4.91 -10.32 8.43
N ASN A 39 -6.13 -9.79 8.49
CA ASN A 39 -7.35 -10.54 8.77
C ASN A 39 -7.35 -11.28 10.13
N ARG A 40 -6.65 -10.71 11.12
CA ARG A 40 -6.55 -11.25 12.49
C ARG A 40 -6.60 -10.13 13.53
N PRO A 41 -7.76 -9.46 13.70
CA PRO A 41 -7.87 -8.33 14.63
C PRO A 41 -7.59 -8.70 16.09
N SER A 42 -7.85 -9.94 16.49
CA SER A 42 -7.55 -10.43 17.85
C SER A 42 -6.06 -10.42 18.20
N TYR A 43 -5.15 -10.45 17.19
CA TYR A 43 -3.71 -10.42 17.43
C TYR A 43 -3.20 -9.02 17.82
N ILE A 44 -3.90 -7.97 17.38
CA ILE A 44 -3.47 -6.57 17.55
C ILE A 44 -3.20 -6.25 19.00
N HIS A 45 -4.12 -6.60 19.91
CA HIS A 45 -3.98 -6.27 21.33
C HIS A 45 -2.74 -6.94 21.96
N ILE A 46 -2.48 -8.20 21.62
CA ILE A 46 -1.32 -8.94 22.14
C ILE A 46 -0.02 -8.33 21.61
N ILE A 47 0.02 -7.97 20.31
CA ILE A 47 1.21 -7.36 19.70
C ILE A 47 1.46 -5.97 20.30
N ASP A 48 0.45 -5.13 20.40
CA ASP A 48 0.53 -3.76 20.94
C ASP A 48 1.01 -3.72 22.39
N SER A 49 0.59 -4.71 23.20
CA SER A 49 1.02 -4.82 24.60
C SER A 49 2.49 -5.20 24.74
N ASN A 50 3.04 -5.97 23.80
CA ASN A 50 4.39 -6.55 23.92
C ASN A 50 5.46 -5.88 23.05
N ILE A 51 5.06 -5.12 22.02
CA ILE A 51 5.98 -4.44 21.10
C ILE A 51 5.63 -2.97 21.03
N LYS A 52 6.52 -2.13 21.50
CA LYS A 52 6.33 -0.67 21.51
C LYS A 52 7.05 0.01 20.33
N ASN A 53 6.66 1.24 20.04
CA ASN A 53 7.29 2.11 19.03
C ASN A 53 7.27 1.55 17.59
N LYS A 54 6.21 0.82 17.23
CA LYS A 54 6.01 0.27 15.88
C LYS A 54 4.82 0.90 15.18
N ILE A 55 4.87 0.95 13.86
CA ILE A 55 3.71 1.26 13.02
C ILE A 55 2.91 -0.02 12.88
N LEU A 56 1.85 -0.17 13.70
CA LEU A 56 0.97 -1.34 13.66
C LEU A 56 -0.22 -1.06 12.75
N THR A 57 -0.35 -1.82 11.68
CA THR A 57 -1.41 -1.70 10.67
C THR A 57 -2.22 -2.97 10.59
N LEU A 58 -3.55 -2.85 10.62
CA LEU A 58 -4.47 -3.97 10.48
C LEU A 58 -5.16 -3.93 9.11
N TYR A 59 -5.14 -5.04 8.38
CA TYR A 59 -5.86 -5.23 7.11
C TYR A 59 -7.06 -6.14 7.29
N PHE A 60 -8.24 -5.67 6.91
CA PHE A 60 -9.46 -6.47 6.81
C PHE A 60 -9.68 -6.93 5.37
N HIS A 61 -9.80 -8.25 5.20
CA HIS A 61 -10.16 -8.91 3.93
C HIS A 61 -11.53 -9.56 3.98
N ASN A 62 -12.09 -9.73 5.19
CA ASN A 62 -13.42 -10.27 5.47
C ASN A 62 -14.30 -9.21 6.15
N ASP A 63 -15.58 -9.55 6.41
CA ASP A 63 -16.47 -8.70 7.17
C ASP A 63 -15.92 -8.48 8.60
N PRO A 64 -15.61 -7.24 8.98
CA PRO A 64 -15.07 -6.93 10.30
C PRO A 64 -15.93 -7.40 11.46
N LEU A 65 -17.27 -7.41 11.30
CA LEU A 65 -18.18 -7.82 12.38
C LEU A 65 -18.27 -9.34 12.55
N SER A 66 -17.76 -10.11 11.59
CA SER A 66 -17.71 -11.58 11.71
C SER A 66 -16.43 -12.10 12.36
N MET A 67 -15.45 -11.22 12.66
CA MET A 67 -14.10 -11.63 13.07
C MET A 67 -13.85 -11.44 14.55
N ASP A 68 -13.22 -12.43 15.18
CA ASP A 68 -12.81 -12.33 16.58
C ASP A 68 -11.84 -11.18 16.80
N GLY A 69 -12.12 -10.34 17.80
CA GLY A 69 -11.38 -9.12 18.09
C GLY A 69 -11.90 -7.84 17.41
N SER A 70 -13.01 -7.94 16.63
CA SER A 70 -13.66 -6.77 16.02
C SER A 70 -15.20 -6.85 15.99
N LYS A 71 -15.82 -7.87 16.58
CA LYS A 71 -17.28 -8.05 16.61
C LYS A 71 -18.00 -6.95 17.38
N THR A 72 -17.50 -6.60 18.57
CA THR A 72 -18.15 -5.63 19.44
C THR A 72 -17.63 -4.21 19.21
N ILE A 73 -18.42 -3.21 19.62
CA ILE A 73 -18.05 -1.79 19.58
C ILE A 73 -16.74 -1.56 20.37
N ASP A 74 -16.63 -2.13 21.57
CA ASP A 74 -15.45 -1.98 22.43
C ASP A 74 -14.19 -2.58 21.82
N GLN A 75 -14.31 -3.75 21.18
CA GLN A 75 -13.20 -4.35 20.45
C GLN A 75 -12.71 -3.41 19.33
N ARG A 76 -13.63 -2.83 18.56
CA ARG A 76 -13.28 -1.90 17.47
C ARG A 76 -12.72 -0.58 17.98
N LYS A 77 -13.22 -0.04 19.12
CA LYS A 77 -12.62 1.12 19.81
C LYS A 77 -11.18 0.81 20.26
N LYS A 78 -10.92 -0.38 20.80
CA LYS A 78 -9.55 -0.82 21.15
C LYS A 78 -8.64 -0.90 19.91
N LEU A 79 -9.11 -1.45 18.80
CA LEU A 79 -8.35 -1.48 17.54
C LEU A 79 -8.02 -0.07 17.04
N LEU A 80 -8.97 0.87 17.10
CA LEU A 80 -8.75 2.28 16.76
C LEU A 80 -7.69 2.95 17.65
N LYS A 81 -7.56 2.53 18.90
CA LYS A 81 -6.54 3.03 19.83
C LYS A 81 -5.16 2.43 19.49
N SER A 82 -5.09 1.13 19.32
CA SER A 82 -3.84 0.37 19.14
C SER A 82 -3.25 0.49 17.73
N CYS A 83 -4.07 0.54 16.69
CA CYS A 83 -3.57 0.59 15.32
C CYS A 83 -3.20 2.02 14.89
N TYR A 84 -2.10 2.12 14.18
CA TYR A 84 -1.73 3.34 13.45
C TYR A 84 -2.71 3.57 12.29
N LYS A 85 -2.98 2.52 11.50
CA LYS A 85 -4.00 2.51 10.44
C LYS A 85 -4.75 1.19 10.43
N ILE A 86 -6.01 1.26 10.00
CA ILE A 86 -6.86 0.11 9.71
C ILE A 86 -7.26 0.22 8.24
N ILE A 87 -6.95 -0.82 7.48
CA ILE A 87 -7.10 -0.85 6.03
C ILE A 87 -8.17 -1.87 5.66
N PHE A 88 -9.11 -1.44 4.82
CA PHE A 88 -10.23 -2.24 4.35
C PHE A 88 -10.08 -2.53 2.86
N ASN A 89 -10.58 -3.68 2.43
CA ASN A 89 -10.59 -4.06 1.02
C ASN A 89 -11.76 -3.46 0.23
N SER A 90 -12.69 -2.76 0.90
CA SER A 90 -13.85 -2.09 0.27
C SER A 90 -14.42 -0.98 1.15
N SER A 91 -15.17 -0.07 0.56
CA SER A 91 -15.99 0.92 1.28
C SER A 91 -17.05 0.24 2.13
N TRP A 92 -17.62 -0.87 1.64
CA TRP A 92 -18.57 -1.66 2.40
C TRP A 92 -17.94 -2.20 3.69
N SER A 93 -16.77 -2.84 3.61
CA SER A 93 -16.07 -3.33 4.81
C SER A 93 -15.75 -2.21 5.80
N LYS A 94 -15.36 -1.02 5.31
CA LYS A 94 -15.18 0.16 6.17
C LYS A 94 -16.47 0.59 6.85
N LYS A 95 -17.59 0.64 6.11
CA LYS A 95 -18.92 0.95 6.69
C LYS A 95 -19.33 -0.06 7.74
N ARG A 96 -19.13 -1.36 7.49
CA ARG A 96 -19.40 -2.42 8.46
C ARG A 96 -18.59 -2.24 9.75
N PHE A 97 -17.31 -1.91 9.64
CA PHE A 97 -16.48 -1.65 10.82
C PHE A 97 -16.99 -0.45 11.64
N LEU A 98 -17.58 0.54 11.00
CA LEU A 98 -18.08 1.76 11.64
C LEU A 98 -19.47 1.58 12.27
N GLU A 99 -20.20 0.53 11.97
CA GLU A 99 -21.56 0.32 12.52
C GLU A 99 -21.59 0.38 14.05
N GLY A 100 -22.43 1.29 14.57
CA GLY A 100 -22.56 1.54 16.01
C GLY A 100 -21.41 2.31 16.66
N LEU A 101 -20.38 2.73 15.90
CA LEU A 101 -19.37 3.64 16.41
C LEU A 101 -19.82 5.10 16.28
N GLU A 102 -19.28 5.95 17.16
CA GLU A 102 -19.58 7.39 17.19
C GLU A 102 -19.14 8.10 15.90
N ASN A 103 -19.84 9.14 15.47
CA ASN A 103 -19.58 9.89 14.23
C ASN A 103 -18.16 10.46 14.14
N LYS A 104 -17.51 10.77 15.26
CA LYS A 104 -16.11 11.23 15.28
C LYS A 104 -15.13 10.25 14.63
N PHE A 105 -15.47 8.94 14.58
CA PHE A 105 -14.62 7.94 13.94
C PHE A 105 -14.82 7.82 12.44
N VAL A 106 -15.94 8.30 11.89
CA VAL A 106 -16.26 8.20 10.45
C VAL A 106 -15.22 8.89 9.59
N ASN A 107 -14.80 10.09 10.01
CA ASN A 107 -13.80 10.90 9.31
C ASN A 107 -12.37 10.69 9.83
N SER A 108 -12.15 9.62 10.60
CA SER A 108 -10.82 9.31 11.11
C SER A 108 -9.83 9.05 9.98
N ASN A 109 -8.72 9.77 9.97
CA ASN A 109 -7.61 9.53 9.05
C ASN A 109 -6.93 8.18 9.25
N LYS A 110 -7.32 7.41 10.29
CA LYS A 110 -6.84 6.06 10.55
C LYS A 110 -7.45 4.99 9.63
N LEU A 111 -8.58 5.26 9.00
CA LEU A 111 -9.37 4.28 8.24
C LEU A 111 -9.16 4.47 6.72
N LEU A 112 -8.43 3.56 6.10
CA LEU A 112 -8.09 3.61 4.68
C LEU A 112 -8.77 2.47 3.91
N ILE A 113 -8.90 2.67 2.59
CA ILE A 113 -9.40 1.64 1.67
C ILE A 113 -8.32 1.35 0.64
N PHE A 114 -7.85 0.08 0.61
CA PHE A 114 -6.98 -0.45 -0.42
C PHE A 114 -7.64 -1.65 -1.06
N TYR A 115 -8.17 -1.44 -2.25
CA TYR A 115 -8.81 -2.48 -3.04
C TYR A 115 -7.85 -3.60 -3.39
N GLN A 116 -8.38 -4.80 -3.61
CA GLN A 116 -7.60 -5.90 -4.16
C GLN A 116 -7.34 -5.67 -5.65
N SER A 117 -6.34 -6.34 -6.18
CA SER A 117 -5.88 -6.17 -7.56
C SER A 117 -6.02 -7.42 -8.40
N ALA A 118 -6.08 -7.24 -9.71
CA ALA A 118 -6.00 -8.33 -10.67
C ALA A 118 -5.12 -7.97 -11.87
N GLN A 119 -4.66 -8.99 -12.58
CA GLN A 119 -3.92 -8.80 -13.82
C GLN A 119 -4.87 -8.34 -14.94
N LYS A 120 -4.63 -7.14 -15.48
CA LYS A 120 -5.39 -6.59 -16.59
C LYS A 120 -5.10 -7.34 -17.89
N GLY A 121 -6.14 -7.81 -18.55
CA GLY A 121 -6.08 -8.42 -19.87
C GLY A 121 -5.84 -7.40 -20.99
N LYS A 122 -5.39 -7.89 -22.14
CA LYS A 122 -5.23 -7.07 -23.36
C LYS A 122 -6.53 -7.04 -24.16
N LEU A 123 -6.79 -5.96 -24.91
CA LEU A 123 -7.98 -5.84 -25.78
C LEU A 123 -8.08 -6.95 -26.85
N SER A 124 -6.96 -7.52 -27.27
CA SER A 124 -6.93 -8.66 -28.19
C SER A 124 -7.68 -9.90 -27.68
N LEU A 125 -7.86 -10.02 -26.36
CA LEU A 125 -8.66 -11.10 -25.76
C LEU A 125 -10.12 -11.08 -26.22
N LEU A 126 -10.66 -9.92 -26.61
CA LEU A 126 -12.04 -9.80 -27.06
C LEU A 126 -12.31 -10.64 -28.33
N LYS A 127 -11.31 -10.84 -29.20
CA LYS A 127 -11.39 -11.71 -30.37
C LYS A 127 -11.45 -13.21 -30.02
N LYS A 128 -11.03 -13.58 -28.81
CA LYS A 128 -10.97 -14.96 -28.32
C LYS A 128 -12.18 -15.39 -27.50
N LYS A 129 -13.16 -14.48 -27.29
CA LYS A 129 -14.36 -14.76 -26.51
C LYS A 129 -15.25 -15.81 -27.16
N LYS A 130 -15.52 -16.87 -26.39
CA LYS A 130 -16.44 -17.94 -26.75
C LYS A 130 -17.84 -17.63 -26.21
N LYS A 131 -18.89 -18.27 -26.72
CA LYS A 131 -20.26 -18.20 -26.19
C LYS A 131 -20.35 -18.97 -24.86
N TRP A 132 -19.56 -18.53 -23.87
CA TRP A 132 -19.48 -19.13 -22.55
C TRP A 132 -20.10 -18.21 -21.50
N ILE A 133 -20.89 -18.80 -20.61
CA ILE A 133 -21.43 -18.19 -19.40
C ILE A 133 -20.74 -18.89 -18.22
N THR A 134 -20.03 -18.15 -17.39
CA THR A 134 -19.20 -18.76 -16.36
C THR A 134 -19.67 -18.36 -14.96
N PHE A 135 -19.73 -19.35 -14.07
CA PHE A 135 -19.88 -19.16 -12.63
C PHE A 135 -18.62 -19.68 -11.93
N VAL A 136 -18.07 -18.91 -11.00
CA VAL A 136 -16.88 -19.30 -10.23
C VAL A 136 -17.11 -18.99 -8.76
N GLY A 137 -17.01 -20.00 -7.91
CA GLY A 137 -17.17 -19.87 -6.46
C GLY A 137 -17.69 -21.15 -5.81
N LYS A 138 -17.99 -21.08 -4.52
CA LYS A 138 -18.64 -22.20 -3.83
C LYS A 138 -20.03 -22.47 -4.45
N LEU A 139 -20.33 -23.73 -4.70
CA LEU A 139 -21.59 -24.14 -5.37
C LEU A 139 -22.74 -24.25 -4.39
N ASN A 140 -23.03 -23.16 -3.64
CA ASN A 140 -24.04 -23.12 -2.57
C ASN A 140 -25.03 -21.94 -2.74
N LYS A 141 -26.08 -21.95 -1.94
CA LYS A 141 -27.13 -20.92 -1.91
C LYS A 141 -26.57 -19.53 -1.54
N ALA A 142 -25.61 -19.46 -0.63
CA ALA A 142 -25.01 -18.18 -0.25
C ALA A 142 -24.38 -17.45 -1.43
N LYS A 143 -23.76 -18.19 -2.35
CA LYS A 143 -23.21 -17.65 -3.60
C LYS A 143 -24.23 -17.53 -4.73
N GLY A 144 -25.50 -17.88 -4.49
CA GLY A 144 -26.60 -17.81 -5.48
C GLY A 144 -26.52 -18.87 -6.57
N TYR A 145 -25.76 -19.94 -6.35
CA TYR A 145 -25.58 -20.99 -7.35
C TYR A 145 -26.88 -21.71 -7.70
N ASP A 146 -27.80 -21.87 -6.76
CA ASP A 146 -29.13 -22.43 -6.98
C ASP A 146 -29.96 -21.62 -7.97
N VAL A 147 -29.92 -20.29 -7.88
CA VAL A 147 -30.58 -19.39 -8.84
C VAL A 147 -29.87 -19.45 -10.20
N PHE A 148 -28.54 -19.47 -10.20
CA PHE A 148 -27.77 -19.62 -11.43
C PHE A 148 -28.09 -20.93 -12.13
N ALA A 149 -28.11 -22.05 -11.41
CA ALA A 149 -28.38 -23.38 -11.98
C ALA A 149 -29.78 -23.45 -12.68
N LYS A 150 -30.84 -22.96 -12.01
CA LYS A 150 -32.16 -22.86 -12.57
C LYS A 150 -32.21 -21.97 -13.82
N SER A 151 -31.61 -20.78 -13.73
CA SER A 151 -31.58 -19.84 -14.86
C SER A 151 -30.82 -20.38 -16.05
N ILE A 152 -29.68 -21.04 -15.83
CA ILE A 152 -28.82 -21.49 -16.92
C ILE A 152 -29.41 -22.66 -17.70
N ILE A 153 -30.14 -23.57 -17.04
CA ILE A 153 -30.85 -24.67 -17.73
C ILE A 153 -31.84 -24.08 -18.74
N LYS A 154 -32.68 -23.12 -18.32
CA LYS A 154 -33.66 -22.46 -19.22
C LYS A 154 -32.98 -21.78 -20.42
N ILE A 155 -31.83 -21.14 -20.16
CA ILE A 155 -31.08 -20.46 -21.20
C ILE A 155 -30.48 -21.44 -22.20
N LEU A 156 -29.82 -22.50 -21.73
CA LEU A 156 -29.15 -23.47 -22.58
C LEU A 156 -30.12 -24.32 -23.40
N ASN A 157 -31.35 -24.54 -22.88
CA ASN A 157 -32.42 -25.18 -23.65
C ASN A 157 -32.80 -24.34 -24.88
N LYS A 158 -32.81 -23.01 -24.77
CA LYS A 158 -33.17 -22.10 -25.87
C LYS A 158 -31.99 -21.74 -26.78
N TYR A 159 -30.78 -21.58 -26.21
CA TYR A 159 -29.55 -21.15 -26.92
C TYR A 159 -28.51 -22.26 -26.90
N LYS A 160 -28.72 -23.28 -27.75
CA LYS A 160 -27.93 -24.52 -27.81
C LYS A 160 -26.47 -24.32 -28.22
N ASP A 161 -26.13 -23.16 -28.79
CA ASP A 161 -24.78 -22.76 -29.18
C ASP A 161 -23.98 -22.11 -28.04
N TRP A 162 -24.61 -21.87 -26.89
CA TRP A 162 -23.97 -21.39 -25.66
C TRP A 162 -23.61 -22.55 -24.73
N LYS A 163 -22.55 -22.35 -23.93
CA LYS A 163 -22.11 -23.30 -22.91
C LYS A 163 -21.99 -22.64 -21.55
N ALA A 164 -22.34 -23.34 -20.50
CA ALA A 164 -22.06 -22.94 -19.13
C ALA A 164 -20.81 -23.62 -18.63
N ILE A 165 -19.90 -22.84 -18.05
CA ILE A 165 -18.65 -23.33 -17.42
C ILE A 165 -18.71 -22.99 -15.94
N ILE A 166 -18.77 -23.99 -15.10
CA ILE A 166 -18.92 -23.87 -13.66
C ILE A 166 -17.63 -24.33 -12.98
N ILE A 167 -17.08 -23.47 -12.10
CA ILE A 167 -15.82 -23.74 -11.39
C ILE A 167 -16.06 -23.56 -9.90
N GLY A 168 -15.71 -24.58 -9.15
CA GLY A 168 -15.87 -24.66 -7.70
C GLY A 168 -16.51 -25.95 -7.27
N ASP A 169 -16.62 -26.09 -5.97
CA ASP A 169 -17.29 -27.22 -5.33
C ASP A 169 -17.98 -26.76 -4.02
N GLU A 170 -18.84 -27.60 -3.49
CA GLU A 170 -19.37 -27.52 -2.14
C GLU A 170 -19.83 -28.90 -1.68
N LYS A 171 -19.13 -29.44 -0.69
CA LYS A 171 -19.41 -30.80 -0.20
C LYS A 171 -20.65 -30.87 0.71
N ARG A 172 -20.99 -29.79 1.37
CA ARG A 172 -22.05 -29.72 2.38
C ARG A 172 -23.42 -29.44 1.80
N GLU A 173 -23.48 -28.86 0.59
CA GLU A 173 -24.74 -28.47 -0.05
C GLU A 173 -24.71 -28.92 -1.51
N LYS A 174 -25.51 -29.94 -1.84
CA LYS A 174 -25.57 -30.50 -3.22
C LYS A 174 -26.68 -29.79 -4.02
N ILE A 175 -26.28 -28.95 -4.95
CA ILE A 175 -27.18 -28.33 -5.94
C ILE A 175 -26.89 -28.95 -7.29
N TYR A 176 -27.84 -29.71 -7.81
CA TYR A 176 -27.67 -30.41 -9.06
C TYR A 176 -27.92 -29.50 -10.27
N LEU A 177 -27.01 -29.55 -11.22
CA LEU A 177 -27.14 -28.96 -12.54
C LEU A 177 -26.76 -30.03 -13.56
N ASN A 178 -27.72 -30.51 -14.27
CA ASN A 178 -27.51 -31.48 -15.35
C ASN A 178 -28.04 -30.92 -16.69
N HIS A 179 -27.14 -30.65 -17.63
CA HIS A 179 -27.46 -30.19 -18.97
C HIS A 179 -26.26 -30.46 -19.89
N LYS A 180 -26.49 -30.97 -21.11
CA LYS A 180 -25.44 -31.33 -22.07
C LYS A 180 -24.45 -30.23 -22.42
N ASN A 181 -24.88 -28.97 -22.34
CA ASN A 181 -24.03 -27.78 -22.58
C ASN A 181 -23.51 -27.12 -21.30
N ALA A 182 -23.67 -27.75 -20.14
CA ALA A 182 -23.10 -27.27 -18.87
C ALA A 182 -21.96 -28.22 -18.42
N THR A 183 -20.83 -27.64 -18.07
CA THR A 183 -19.66 -28.40 -17.60
C THR A 183 -19.25 -27.90 -16.23
N ILE A 184 -19.30 -28.78 -15.24
CA ILE A 184 -18.82 -28.51 -13.88
C ILE A 184 -17.39 -29.04 -13.79
N LEU A 185 -16.41 -28.13 -13.61
CA LEU A 185 -14.98 -28.44 -13.62
C LEU A 185 -14.40 -28.73 -12.24
N GLY A 186 -15.23 -28.64 -11.19
CA GLY A 186 -14.71 -28.74 -9.80
C GLY A 186 -13.77 -27.59 -9.45
N PHE A 187 -12.95 -27.81 -8.43
CA PHE A 187 -11.91 -26.85 -8.03
C PHE A 187 -10.83 -26.72 -9.11
N LYS A 188 -10.45 -25.46 -9.41
CA LYS A 188 -9.38 -25.14 -10.37
C LYS A 188 -8.35 -24.21 -9.76
N LYS A 189 -7.09 -24.37 -10.15
CA LYS A 189 -6.03 -23.44 -9.77
C LYS A 189 -6.28 -22.05 -10.37
N HIS A 190 -5.82 -21.01 -9.70
CA HIS A 190 -6.05 -19.61 -10.08
C HIS A 190 -5.74 -19.34 -11.57
N ASN A 191 -4.59 -19.80 -12.06
CA ASN A 191 -4.19 -19.59 -13.46
C ASN A 191 -5.15 -20.24 -14.47
N GLU A 192 -5.75 -21.39 -14.12
CA GLU A 192 -6.75 -22.06 -14.96
C GLU A 192 -8.04 -21.24 -15.01
N VAL A 193 -8.48 -20.70 -13.86
CA VAL A 193 -9.65 -19.80 -13.79
C VAL A 193 -9.44 -18.57 -14.66
N ILE A 194 -8.28 -17.92 -14.56
CA ILE A 194 -7.95 -16.77 -15.42
C ILE A 194 -7.96 -17.14 -16.90
N ASN A 195 -7.45 -18.30 -17.28
CA ASN A 195 -7.46 -18.77 -18.68
C ASN A 195 -8.88 -19.04 -19.19
N ILE A 196 -9.80 -19.44 -18.32
CA ILE A 196 -11.21 -19.58 -18.64
C ILE A 196 -11.85 -18.19 -18.81
N PHE A 197 -11.60 -17.24 -17.91
CA PHE A 197 -12.12 -15.86 -18.05
C PHE A 197 -11.67 -15.19 -19.37
N LYS A 198 -10.42 -15.41 -19.81
CA LYS A 198 -9.94 -14.90 -21.11
C LYS A 198 -10.82 -15.34 -22.28
N LYS A 199 -11.47 -16.51 -22.19
CA LYS A 199 -12.35 -17.09 -23.22
C LYS A 199 -13.84 -16.85 -22.95
N THR A 200 -14.23 -16.46 -21.75
CA THR A 200 -15.62 -16.30 -21.31
C THR A 200 -16.25 -15.02 -21.83
N SER A 201 -17.45 -15.09 -22.37
CA SER A 201 -18.23 -13.91 -22.78
C SER A 201 -18.98 -13.26 -21.64
N ILE A 202 -19.66 -14.05 -20.79
CA ILE A 202 -20.50 -13.56 -19.69
C ILE A 202 -20.06 -14.25 -18.40
N THR A 203 -19.84 -13.50 -17.32
CA THR A 203 -19.57 -14.05 -15.99
C THR A 203 -20.66 -13.61 -15.03
N VAL A 204 -21.13 -14.53 -14.20
CA VAL A 204 -22.15 -14.27 -13.19
C VAL A 204 -21.57 -14.47 -11.78
N ALA A 205 -21.66 -13.43 -10.95
CA ALA A 205 -21.31 -13.45 -9.54
C ALA A 205 -22.49 -12.97 -8.72
N CYS A 206 -23.48 -13.84 -8.54
CA CYS A 206 -24.80 -13.52 -8.02
C CYS A 206 -24.96 -13.89 -6.52
N SER A 207 -24.05 -13.42 -5.67
CA SER A 207 -24.09 -13.73 -4.25
C SER A 207 -25.33 -13.17 -3.55
N ARG A 208 -25.93 -13.94 -2.62
CA ARG A 208 -26.92 -13.47 -1.65
C ARG A 208 -26.27 -12.86 -0.42
N TRP A 209 -25.12 -13.38 -0.11
CA TRP A 209 -24.33 -12.94 1.02
C TRP A 209 -23.55 -11.66 0.66
N ASP A 210 -23.37 -10.81 1.64
CA ASP A 210 -22.62 -9.58 1.46
C ASP A 210 -21.12 -9.88 1.35
N GLU A 211 -20.62 -9.83 0.12
CA GLU A 211 -19.19 -10.08 -0.16
C GLU A 211 -18.34 -8.93 0.38
N PRO A 212 -17.28 -9.22 1.14
CA PRO A 212 -16.37 -8.15 1.56
C PRO A 212 -15.73 -7.38 0.41
N PHE A 213 -15.50 -8.07 -0.73
CA PHE A 213 -15.02 -7.46 -1.96
C PHE A 213 -15.55 -8.20 -3.21
N GLY A 214 -15.03 -9.39 -3.52
CA GLY A 214 -15.45 -10.20 -4.68
C GLY A 214 -14.37 -10.35 -5.76
N ARG A 215 -13.39 -11.20 -5.50
CA ARG A 215 -12.28 -11.44 -6.44
C ARG A 215 -12.73 -11.97 -7.78
N THR A 216 -13.77 -12.82 -7.82
CA THR A 216 -14.28 -13.41 -9.04
C THR A 216 -14.76 -12.36 -10.05
N SER A 217 -15.56 -11.40 -9.61
CA SER A 217 -16.04 -10.30 -10.47
C SER A 217 -14.91 -9.38 -10.90
N LEU A 218 -13.97 -9.07 -10.02
CA LEU A 218 -12.76 -8.29 -10.32
C LEU A 218 -11.94 -8.96 -11.44
N GLU A 219 -11.62 -10.24 -11.30
CA GLU A 219 -10.78 -11.00 -12.24
C GLU A 219 -11.49 -11.20 -13.59
N ALA A 220 -12.80 -11.45 -13.56
CA ALA A 220 -13.61 -11.55 -14.78
C ALA A 220 -13.66 -10.22 -15.54
N SER A 221 -13.87 -9.11 -14.83
CA SER A 221 -13.85 -7.75 -15.41
C SER A 221 -12.49 -7.44 -16.01
N ALA A 222 -11.41 -7.67 -15.27
CA ALA A 222 -10.03 -7.46 -15.74
C ALA A 222 -9.72 -8.22 -17.03
N ASN A 223 -10.37 -9.36 -17.26
CA ASN A 223 -10.19 -10.19 -18.45
C ASN A 223 -11.27 -9.98 -19.53
N GLY A 224 -12.06 -8.92 -19.43
CA GLY A 224 -13.03 -8.52 -20.46
C GLY A 224 -14.24 -9.44 -20.57
N CYS A 225 -14.75 -9.98 -19.48
CA CYS A 225 -16.06 -10.58 -19.44
C CYS A 225 -17.15 -9.49 -19.32
N ALA A 226 -18.31 -9.70 -19.89
CA ALA A 226 -19.51 -8.95 -19.51
C ALA A 226 -19.99 -9.51 -18.17
N VAL A 227 -19.86 -8.73 -17.11
CA VAL A 227 -20.07 -9.21 -15.74
C VAL A 227 -21.48 -8.88 -15.26
N ILE A 228 -22.15 -9.86 -14.66
CA ILE A 228 -23.42 -9.68 -13.94
C ILE A 228 -23.15 -9.95 -12.48
N ILE A 229 -23.51 -8.99 -11.61
CA ILE A 229 -23.34 -9.09 -10.16
C ILE A 229 -24.65 -8.74 -9.44
N THR A 230 -24.77 -9.17 -8.19
CA THR A 230 -25.76 -8.64 -7.25
C THR A 230 -25.24 -7.38 -6.56
N ASN A 231 -26.15 -6.54 -6.08
CA ASN A 231 -25.81 -5.37 -5.25
C ASN A 231 -25.60 -5.81 -3.79
N LYS A 232 -24.56 -6.61 -3.53
CA LYS A 232 -24.28 -7.22 -2.23
C LYS A 232 -22.85 -6.94 -1.75
N GLY A 233 -22.78 -6.31 -0.57
CA GLY A 233 -21.50 -6.00 0.03
C GLY A 233 -20.59 -5.10 -0.83
N GLY A 234 -19.33 -5.48 -0.95
CA GLY A 234 -18.33 -4.81 -1.78
C GLY A 234 -18.31 -5.26 -3.26
N LEU A 235 -19.23 -6.13 -3.70
CA LEU A 235 -19.27 -6.58 -5.10
C LEU A 235 -19.33 -5.42 -6.11
N PRO A 236 -20.18 -4.39 -5.94
CA PRO A 236 -20.24 -3.26 -6.88
C PRO A 236 -18.91 -2.50 -7.01
N GLU A 237 -18.05 -2.54 -5.99
CA GLU A 237 -16.76 -1.86 -5.99
C GLU A 237 -15.68 -2.58 -6.81
N THR A 238 -15.93 -3.82 -7.24
CA THR A 238 -14.97 -4.64 -8.00
C THR A 238 -14.99 -4.39 -9.49
N VAL A 239 -16.02 -3.73 -9.99
CA VAL A 239 -16.29 -3.56 -11.42
C VAL A 239 -16.63 -2.11 -11.75
N THR A 240 -16.17 -1.65 -12.89
CA THR A 240 -16.50 -0.31 -13.40
C THR A 240 -17.68 -0.35 -14.34
N ASP A 241 -17.84 -1.47 -15.07
CA ASP A 241 -18.84 -1.67 -16.10
C ASP A 241 -19.44 -3.08 -15.95
N ALA A 242 -20.59 -3.17 -15.28
CA ALA A 242 -21.29 -4.44 -15.06
C ALA A 242 -22.81 -4.26 -15.12
N LYS A 243 -23.52 -5.37 -15.28
CA LYS A 243 -24.97 -5.44 -15.04
C LYS A 243 -25.20 -5.75 -13.56
N ILE A 244 -25.73 -4.79 -12.81
CA ILE A 244 -26.02 -4.96 -11.38
C ILE A 244 -27.49 -5.38 -11.21
N LEU A 245 -27.70 -6.49 -10.54
CA LEU A 245 -29.04 -6.98 -10.15
C LEU A 245 -29.41 -6.37 -8.80
N GLN A 246 -30.54 -5.68 -8.75
CA GLN A 246 -31.05 -5.13 -7.48
C GLN A 246 -31.66 -6.23 -6.59
N SER A 247 -32.28 -7.24 -7.19
CA SER A 247 -32.80 -8.42 -6.50
C SER A 247 -32.38 -9.70 -7.22
N LEU A 248 -31.99 -10.71 -6.44
CA LEU A 248 -31.61 -12.01 -6.97
C LEU A 248 -32.80 -12.97 -6.92
N ASN A 249 -33.37 -13.21 -8.09
CA ASN A 249 -34.30 -14.28 -8.34
C ASN A 249 -34.05 -14.85 -9.75
N GLU A 250 -34.68 -16.00 -10.04
CA GLU A 250 -34.47 -16.70 -11.28
C GLU A 250 -34.88 -15.87 -12.52
N GLN A 251 -36.01 -15.16 -12.45
CA GLN A 251 -36.50 -14.34 -13.54
C GLN A 251 -35.56 -13.18 -13.88
N ASN A 252 -35.12 -12.43 -12.88
CA ASN A 252 -34.22 -11.30 -13.06
C ASN A 252 -32.85 -11.73 -13.61
N LEU A 253 -32.29 -12.82 -13.05
CA LEU A 253 -31.03 -13.34 -13.55
C LEU A 253 -31.15 -13.86 -14.98
N THR A 254 -32.19 -14.67 -15.27
CA THR A 254 -32.45 -15.17 -16.60
C THR A 254 -32.60 -14.03 -17.60
N LYS A 255 -33.44 -13.02 -17.30
CA LYS A 255 -33.62 -11.82 -18.14
C LYS A 255 -32.31 -11.10 -18.40
N SER A 256 -31.47 -10.92 -17.37
CA SER A 256 -30.20 -10.22 -17.49
C SER A 256 -29.20 -10.97 -18.37
N ILE A 257 -29.11 -12.28 -18.26
CA ILE A 257 -28.26 -13.12 -19.13
C ILE A 257 -28.79 -13.11 -20.56
N LEU A 258 -30.10 -13.28 -20.74
CA LEU A 258 -30.73 -13.27 -22.07
C LEU A 258 -30.53 -11.94 -22.80
N ASN A 259 -30.62 -10.81 -22.10
CA ASN A 259 -30.35 -9.51 -22.70
C ASN A 259 -28.92 -9.44 -23.26
N LEU A 260 -27.92 -9.97 -22.53
CA LEU A 260 -26.54 -9.98 -23.01
C LEU A 260 -26.29 -11.02 -24.10
N ILE A 261 -27.10 -12.09 -24.19
CA ILE A 261 -27.04 -13.06 -25.30
C ILE A 261 -27.60 -12.44 -26.57
N LYS A 262 -28.80 -11.87 -26.49
CA LYS A 262 -29.53 -11.30 -27.62
C LYS A 262 -28.86 -10.04 -28.17
N ASP A 263 -28.49 -9.13 -27.28
CA ASP A 263 -27.82 -7.88 -27.66
C ASP A 263 -26.28 -8.04 -27.61
N ALA A 264 -25.75 -8.53 -28.73
CA ALA A 264 -24.32 -8.68 -28.91
C ALA A 264 -23.57 -7.35 -28.88
N LYS A 265 -24.19 -6.23 -29.27
CA LYS A 265 -23.59 -4.89 -29.25
C LYS A 265 -23.35 -4.44 -27.82
N THR A 266 -24.37 -4.51 -26.97
CA THR A 266 -24.24 -4.19 -25.52
C THR A 266 -23.25 -5.12 -24.82
N ARG A 267 -23.31 -6.45 -25.09
CA ARG A 267 -22.34 -7.39 -24.52
C ARG A 267 -20.89 -7.00 -24.86
N LYS A 268 -20.60 -6.80 -26.16
CA LYS A 268 -19.26 -6.41 -26.63
C LYS A 268 -18.82 -5.05 -26.05
N ARG A 269 -19.76 -4.10 -25.92
CA ARG A 269 -19.48 -2.80 -25.28
C ARG A 269 -19.06 -2.98 -23.82
N LEU A 270 -19.79 -3.79 -23.03
CA LEU A 270 -19.44 -4.07 -21.63
C LEU A 270 -18.07 -4.77 -21.53
N GLN A 271 -17.83 -5.78 -22.36
CA GLN A 271 -16.54 -6.48 -22.41
C GLN A 271 -15.36 -5.53 -22.67
N ARG A 272 -15.53 -4.61 -23.64
CA ARG A 272 -14.50 -3.61 -23.98
C ARG A 272 -14.28 -2.61 -22.84
N LYS A 273 -15.35 -2.07 -22.29
CA LYS A 273 -15.30 -1.11 -21.18
C LYS A 273 -14.69 -1.74 -19.93
N SER A 274 -15.02 -3.00 -19.61
CA SER A 274 -14.45 -3.73 -18.50
C SER A 274 -12.91 -3.77 -18.55
N ILE A 275 -12.30 -3.92 -19.74
CA ILE A 275 -10.84 -3.87 -19.88
C ILE A 275 -10.35 -2.40 -19.86
N LEU A 276 -10.95 -1.53 -20.65
CA LEU A 276 -10.45 -0.15 -20.80
C LEU A 276 -10.44 0.59 -19.47
N ASN A 277 -11.55 0.54 -18.74
CA ASN A 277 -11.74 1.25 -17.49
C ASN A 277 -11.14 0.53 -16.27
N PHE A 278 -10.61 -0.69 -16.45
CA PHE A 278 -10.02 -1.43 -15.33
C PHE A 278 -8.75 -0.75 -14.83
N TYR A 279 -8.78 -0.26 -13.61
CA TYR A 279 -7.68 0.46 -12.98
C TYR A 279 -7.02 -0.30 -11.81
N LEU A 280 -7.70 -1.29 -11.21
CA LEU A 280 -7.22 -2.06 -10.07
C LEU A 280 -6.14 -3.10 -10.47
N THR A 281 -5.14 -2.65 -11.22
CA THR A 281 -4.01 -3.49 -11.64
C THR A 281 -3.04 -3.72 -10.49
N HIS A 282 -2.25 -4.81 -10.58
CA HIS A 282 -1.20 -5.08 -9.59
C HIS A 282 -0.26 -3.87 -9.43
N LYS A 283 0.17 -3.27 -10.55
CA LYS A 283 1.06 -2.09 -10.53
C LYS A 283 0.43 -0.89 -9.81
N PHE A 284 -0.85 -0.62 -10.05
CA PHE A 284 -1.54 0.51 -9.42
C PHE A 284 -1.70 0.30 -7.91
N VAL A 285 -2.17 -0.90 -7.50
CA VAL A 285 -2.45 -1.18 -6.09
C VAL A 285 -1.15 -1.34 -5.30
N SER A 286 -0.14 -2.06 -5.83
CA SER A 286 1.15 -2.20 -5.15
C SER A 286 1.83 -0.84 -4.96
N LYS A 287 1.84 0.02 -5.98
CA LYS A 287 2.38 1.37 -5.86
C LYS A 287 1.69 2.16 -4.73
N LYS A 288 0.35 2.12 -4.65
CA LYS A 288 -0.40 2.80 -3.60
C LYS A 288 -0.04 2.30 -2.19
N ILE A 289 0.19 0.99 -2.05
CA ILE A 289 0.63 0.38 -0.79
C ILE A 289 2.08 0.77 -0.46
N ASP A 290 2.96 0.75 -1.46
CA ASP A 290 4.37 1.11 -1.28
C ASP A 290 4.54 2.60 -0.99
N ASP A 291 3.78 3.47 -1.65
CA ASP A 291 3.74 4.92 -1.34
C ASP A 291 3.29 5.15 0.11
N TYR A 292 2.25 4.44 0.57
CA TYR A 292 1.80 4.46 1.96
C TYR A 292 2.89 4.01 2.93
N ARG A 293 3.56 2.88 2.66
CA ARG A 293 4.63 2.36 3.51
C ARG A 293 5.83 3.30 3.56
N SER A 294 6.24 3.83 2.41
CA SER A 294 7.36 4.76 2.30
C SER A 294 7.11 6.07 3.04
N GLU A 295 5.91 6.64 2.92
CA GLU A 295 5.50 7.82 3.68
C GLU A 295 5.60 7.58 5.19
N LYS A 296 5.18 6.40 5.67
CA LYS A 296 5.21 6.07 7.10
C LYS A 296 6.62 5.83 7.61
N LEU A 297 7.46 5.18 6.84
CA LEU A 297 8.88 5.02 7.19
C LEU A 297 9.61 6.37 7.25
N PHE A 298 9.31 7.26 6.33
CA PHE A 298 9.85 8.62 6.33
C PHE A 298 9.40 9.41 7.57
N LEU A 299 8.10 9.38 7.91
CA LEU A 299 7.58 10.02 9.11
C LEU A 299 8.16 9.40 10.40
N GLN A 300 8.37 8.11 10.45
CA GLN A 300 9.00 7.46 11.60
C GLN A 300 10.45 7.93 11.78
N ARG A 301 11.22 8.01 10.69
CA ARG A 301 12.58 8.56 10.73
C ARG A 301 12.60 10.02 11.20
N THR A 302 11.67 10.84 10.73
CA THR A 302 11.54 12.23 11.19
C THR A 302 11.02 12.35 12.62
N PHE A 303 10.20 11.39 13.10
CA PHE A 303 9.76 11.35 14.51
C PHE A 303 10.89 10.99 15.47
N TYR A 304 11.78 10.08 15.10
CA TYR A 304 13.00 9.81 15.87
C TYR A 304 13.89 11.08 15.96
N LEU A 305 13.99 11.83 14.89
CA LEU A 305 14.66 13.13 14.87
C LEU A 305 13.94 14.18 15.74
N LYS A 306 12.60 14.21 15.75
CA LYS A 306 11.82 15.16 16.58
C LYS A 306 11.82 14.85 18.09
N LYS A 307 12.00 13.60 18.52
CA LYS A 307 11.96 13.23 19.95
C LYS A 307 13.25 13.47 20.69
N SER A 308 14.39 13.69 20.04
CA SER A 308 15.71 13.84 20.67
C SER A 308 16.44 15.14 20.35
N LEU A 309 15.88 16.00 19.53
CA LEU A 309 16.59 17.22 19.14
C LEU A 309 16.21 18.38 20.05
N LYS A 310 17.03 18.62 21.07
CA LYS A 310 17.35 20.00 21.47
C LYS A 310 17.63 20.79 20.18
N SER A 311 17.16 22.04 20.10
CA SER A 311 17.60 22.95 19.04
C SER A 311 19.13 22.94 19.00
N LEU A 312 19.69 22.45 17.88
CA LEU A 312 21.14 22.40 17.70
C LEU A 312 21.63 23.73 17.16
N ARG A 313 22.84 24.12 17.57
CA ARG A 313 23.60 25.15 16.86
C ARG A 313 24.34 24.47 15.71
N ILE A 314 23.93 24.78 14.48
CA ILE A 314 24.50 24.20 13.28
C ILE A 314 25.35 25.24 12.55
N LEU A 315 26.61 24.96 12.36
CA LEU A 315 27.47 25.71 11.46
C LEU A 315 27.44 25.03 10.08
N HIS A 316 26.78 25.66 9.12
CA HIS A 316 26.64 25.12 7.77
C HIS A 316 27.66 25.79 6.84
N VAL A 317 28.71 25.06 6.50
CA VAL A 317 29.84 25.52 5.68
C VAL A 317 29.61 25.06 4.24
N THR A 318 29.32 26.00 3.35
CA THR A 318 29.09 25.72 1.92
C THR A 318 29.13 27.03 1.11
N ASN A 319 29.16 26.90 -0.20
CA ASN A 319 29.09 28.05 -1.08
C ASN A 319 27.64 28.61 -1.16
N PHE A 320 27.37 29.71 -0.47
CA PHE A 320 26.08 30.40 -0.54
C PHE A 320 26.00 31.39 -1.72
N ASN A 321 27.09 31.68 -2.40
CA ASN A 321 27.19 32.58 -3.55
C ASN A 321 26.63 33.98 -3.28
N GLU A 322 26.94 34.53 -2.09
CA GLU A 322 26.49 35.88 -1.68
C GLU A 322 27.00 36.97 -2.62
N ARG A 323 28.23 36.79 -3.14
CA ARG A 323 28.86 37.69 -4.14
C ARG A 323 28.13 37.78 -5.49
N LEU A 324 27.13 36.94 -5.74
CA LEU A 324 26.41 36.90 -7.01
C LEU A 324 25.02 37.55 -6.91
N ASP A 325 24.82 38.46 -5.98
CA ASP A 325 23.64 39.33 -5.83
C ASP A 325 22.32 38.57 -5.91
N GLY A 326 22.27 37.39 -5.26
CA GLY A 326 21.09 36.54 -5.22
C GLY A 326 20.88 35.66 -6.44
N ARG A 327 21.72 35.73 -7.47
CA ARG A 327 21.58 34.91 -8.69
C ARG A 327 21.47 33.41 -8.43
N LEU A 328 22.16 32.92 -7.40
CA LEU A 328 22.16 31.51 -7.01
C LEU A 328 21.45 31.27 -5.67
N PHE A 329 20.47 32.11 -5.30
CA PHE A 329 19.73 32.00 -4.06
C PHE A 329 19.10 30.64 -3.83
N PHE A 330 18.63 29.97 -4.88
CA PHE A 330 17.99 28.65 -4.82
C PHE A 330 18.96 27.46 -4.92
N ASN A 331 20.27 27.66 -4.73
CA ASN A 331 21.23 26.58 -4.75
C ASN A 331 20.96 25.54 -3.63
N THR A 332 21.54 24.36 -3.75
CA THR A 332 21.32 23.25 -2.79
C THR A 332 21.77 23.61 -1.38
N GLY A 333 22.90 24.30 -1.24
CA GLY A 333 23.38 24.76 0.06
C GLY A 333 22.36 25.63 0.79
N ARG A 334 21.76 26.60 0.12
CA ARG A 334 20.74 27.48 0.68
C ARG A 334 19.46 26.71 1.06
N ARG A 335 19.06 25.74 0.21
CA ARG A 335 17.89 24.88 0.50
C ARG A 335 18.09 24.03 1.74
N ILE A 336 19.26 23.42 1.90
CA ILE A 336 19.61 22.63 3.08
C ILE A 336 19.68 23.52 4.32
N ASN A 337 20.31 24.69 4.22
CA ASN A 337 20.35 25.67 5.30
C ASN A 337 18.96 26.06 5.80
N ASN A 338 18.06 26.39 4.87
CA ASN A 338 16.68 26.74 5.19
C ASN A 338 15.91 25.53 5.76
N GLY A 339 16.26 24.31 5.36
CA GLY A 339 15.73 23.07 5.94
C GLY A 339 16.05 22.94 7.43
N PHE A 340 17.30 23.21 7.82
CA PHE A 340 17.70 23.19 9.22
C PHE A 340 16.97 24.27 10.04
N ILE A 341 16.82 25.47 9.51
CA ILE A 341 16.07 26.55 10.17
C ILE A 341 14.61 26.15 10.38
N ARG A 342 13.95 25.57 9.36
CA ARG A 342 12.54 25.09 9.46
C ARG A 342 12.37 23.95 10.45
N LEU A 343 13.41 23.17 10.69
CA LEU A 343 13.43 22.15 11.73
C LEU A 343 13.61 22.69 13.15
N GLY A 344 13.78 24.02 13.30
CA GLY A 344 13.90 24.68 14.59
C GLY A 344 15.33 24.74 15.15
N HIS A 345 16.34 24.56 14.28
CA HIS A 345 17.74 24.71 14.69
C HIS A 345 18.21 26.16 14.59
N SER A 346 19.19 26.54 15.41
CA SER A 346 19.95 27.76 15.26
C SER A 346 21.04 27.51 14.21
N VAL A 347 20.99 28.22 13.09
CA VAL A 347 21.89 27.94 11.95
C VAL A 347 22.72 29.16 11.60
N LEU A 348 24.04 28.99 11.62
CA LEU A 348 24.98 29.98 11.10
C LEU A 348 25.54 29.50 9.76
N GLY A 349 25.23 30.22 8.69
CA GLY A 349 25.79 29.95 7.36
C GLY A 349 27.23 30.53 7.26
N PHE A 350 28.13 29.72 6.72
CA PHE A 350 29.52 30.11 6.47
C PHE A 350 29.84 29.85 5.00
N SER A 351 29.94 30.93 4.20
CA SER A 351 30.18 30.83 2.76
C SER A 351 31.68 30.76 2.45
N ASP A 352 32.19 29.56 2.29
CA ASP A 352 33.59 29.26 2.07
C ASP A 352 34.19 29.97 0.86
N ARG A 353 33.54 29.87 -0.29
CA ARG A 353 34.01 30.48 -1.55
C ARG A 353 33.90 32.01 -1.58
N ASP A 354 32.91 32.56 -0.90
CA ASP A 354 32.75 34.00 -0.78
C ASP A 354 33.83 34.59 0.11
N ILE A 355 34.10 33.95 1.26
CA ILE A 355 35.19 34.35 2.17
C ILE A 355 36.53 34.32 1.47
N LEU A 356 36.86 33.23 0.76
CA LEU A 356 38.08 33.07 0.00
C LEU A 356 38.27 34.18 -1.05
N LYS A 357 37.19 34.67 -1.67
CA LYS A 357 37.23 35.73 -2.67
C LYS A 357 37.36 37.11 -2.04
N TYR A 358 36.64 37.41 -0.97
CA TYR A 358 36.58 38.75 -0.35
C TYR A 358 37.81 39.09 0.49
N TYR A 359 38.50 38.06 1.06
CA TYR A 359 39.55 38.28 2.05
C TYR A 359 40.96 37.86 1.55
N LYS A 360 41.20 37.98 0.25
CA LYS A 360 42.58 37.85 -0.30
C LYS A 360 43.48 38.99 0.17
N SER A 361 44.69 38.63 0.55
CA SER A 361 45.70 39.63 0.98
C SER A 361 47.06 39.35 0.29
N ILE A 362 47.99 40.30 0.40
CA ILE A 362 49.37 40.19 -0.16
C ILE A 362 50.12 38.98 0.43
N GLY A 363 49.81 38.59 1.67
CA GLY A 363 50.38 37.40 2.31
C GLY A 363 49.56 36.12 2.15
N ASP A 364 48.34 36.21 1.57
CA ASP A 364 47.45 35.05 1.32
C ASP A 364 46.70 35.22 -0.01
N PHE A 365 47.45 35.13 -1.11
CA PHE A 365 46.89 35.26 -2.49
C PHE A 365 45.80 34.25 -2.82
N LYS A 366 45.86 33.09 -2.21
CA LYS A 366 44.83 32.06 -2.41
C LYS A 366 43.65 32.22 -1.42
N GLY A 367 43.81 33.00 -0.35
CA GLY A 367 42.80 33.23 0.68
C GLY A 367 42.54 32.03 1.60
N LYS A 368 43.34 30.95 1.50
CA LYS A 368 43.13 29.71 2.25
C LYS A 368 43.43 29.87 3.75
N ASN A 369 44.51 30.58 4.10
CA ASN A 369 44.88 30.80 5.50
C ASN A 369 43.79 31.64 6.19
N THR A 370 43.32 32.67 5.53
CA THR A 370 42.23 33.53 6.03
C THR A 370 40.92 32.76 6.16
N LEU A 371 40.59 31.88 5.22
CA LEU A 371 39.41 31.00 5.29
C LEU A 371 39.48 30.13 6.55
N ASN A 372 40.63 29.50 6.75
CA ASN A 372 40.90 28.62 7.88
C ASN A 372 40.78 29.32 9.23
N ASP A 373 41.46 30.47 9.36
CA ASP A 373 41.39 31.29 10.56
C ASP A 373 39.96 31.75 10.91
N LYS A 374 39.23 32.20 9.89
CA LYS A 374 37.84 32.60 10.05
C LYS A 374 36.96 31.42 10.48
N LEU A 375 37.16 30.26 9.91
CA LEU A 375 36.39 29.07 10.26
C LEU A 375 36.66 28.67 11.74
N LYS A 376 37.91 28.63 12.16
CA LYS A 376 38.30 28.37 13.58
C LYS A 376 37.69 29.39 14.53
N LYS A 377 37.84 30.67 14.25
CA LYS A 377 37.25 31.75 15.06
C LYS A 377 35.74 31.65 15.11
N THR A 378 35.10 31.27 14.01
CA THR A 378 33.64 31.07 13.94
C THR A 378 33.22 29.90 14.83
N CYS A 379 33.92 28.77 14.76
CA CYS A 379 33.67 27.61 15.62
C CYS A 379 33.85 27.97 17.09
N TYR A 380 34.94 28.66 17.45
CA TYR A 380 35.21 29.08 18.82
C TYR A 380 34.11 29.99 19.39
N ASN A 381 33.65 30.96 18.61
CA ASN A 381 32.63 31.93 19.05
C ASN A 381 31.21 31.33 19.04
N TYR A 382 30.86 30.57 18.02
CA TYR A 382 29.50 30.02 17.83
C TYR A 382 29.28 28.75 18.64
N LYS A 383 30.34 27.97 18.91
CA LYS A 383 30.33 26.67 19.62
C LYS A 383 29.25 25.74 19.04
N PRO A 384 29.35 25.32 17.77
CA PRO A 384 28.35 24.53 17.13
C PRO A 384 28.24 23.13 17.76
N ASP A 385 26.99 22.61 17.82
CA ASP A 385 26.77 21.21 18.19
C ASP A 385 26.99 20.29 16.98
N LEU A 386 26.82 20.85 15.75
CA LEU A 386 27.01 20.16 14.47
C LEU A 386 27.63 21.11 13.43
N ILE A 387 28.69 20.66 12.80
CA ILE A 387 29.25 21.30 11.60
C ILE A 387 28.83 20.48 10.40
N VAL A 388 28.17 21.11 9.41
CA VAL A 388 27.77 20.48 8.16
C VAL A 388 28.50 21.13 7.01
N THR A 389 29.28 20.35 6.27
CA THR A 389 30.02 20.83 5.09
C THR A 389 29.35 20.39 3.81
N GLY A 390 29.31 21.26 2.81
CA GLY A 390 28.82 20.96 1.46
C GLY A 390 29.89 21.20 0.42
N HIS A 391 30.29 20.19 -0.36
CA HIS A 391 31.39 20.27 -1.34
C HIS A 391 32.65 20.95 -0.76
N ALA A 392 33.12 20.48 0.36
CA ALA A 392 34.15 21.14 1.16
C ALA A 392 35.59 21.00 0.59
N ASP A 393 35.71 21.08 -0.71
CA ASP A 393 36.94 20.99 -1.49
C ASP A 393 38.02 22.06 -1.17
N LEU A 394 37.62 23.10 -0.45
CA LEU A 394 38.53 24.18 0.00
C LEU A 394 39.11 23.97 1.38
N ILE A 395 38.58 23.05 2.16
CA ILE A 395 39.02 22.77 3.54
C ILE A 395 39.81 21.46 3.51
N SER A 396 41.09 21.52 3.96
CA SER A 396 41.94 20.34 3.93
C SER A 396 41.58 19.33 5.05
N LYS A 397 42.01 18.08 4.86
CA LYS A 397 41.84 17.00 5.82
C LYS A 397 42.45 17.36 7.18
N GLU A 398 43.65 17.93 7.15
CA GLU A 398 44.39 18.36 8.36
C GLU A 398 43.58 19.39 9.13
N GLN A 399 42.94 20.31 8.43
CA GLN A 399 42.11 21.33 9.02
C GLN A 399 40.83 20.81 9.65
N ILE A 400 40.18 19.84 9.02
CA ILE A 400 39.02 19.18 9.59
C ILE A 400 39.43 18.43 10.86
N GLN A 401 40.61 17.81 10.85
CA GLN A 401 41.14 17.11 12.03
C GLN A 401 41.42 18.08 13.17
N GLU A 402 42.06 19.20 12.90
CA GLU A 402 42.32 20.26 13.87
C GLU A 402 41.00 20.82 14.45
N LEU A 403 40.01 21.08 13.61
CA LEU A 403 38.71 21.52 14.08
C LEU A 403 38.01 20.49 14.99
N ARG A 404 38.20 19.19 14.74
CA ARG A 404 37.70 18.12 15.61
C ARG A 404 38.39 18.07 16.94
N GLU A 405 39.71 18.26 16.96
CA GLU A 405 40.49 18.30 18.16
C GLU A 405 40.13 19.52 19.05
N ASP A 406 39.96 20.70 18.41
CA ASP A 406 39.56 21.93 19.09
C ASP A 406 38.09 21.90 19.57
N ASN A 407 37.23 21.03 18.97
CA ASN A 407 35.82 20.95 19.28
C ASN A 407 35.34 19.50 19.50
N PRO A 408 35.80 18.82 20.58
CA PRO A 408 35.60 17.37 20.75
C PRO A 408 34.12 16.96 20.91
N ASN A 409 33.26 17.87 21.32
CA ASN A 409 31.82 17.62 21.50
C ASN A 409 30.97 17.90 20.21
N THR A 410 31.59 18.52 19.20
CA THR A 410 30.91 18.86 17.94
C THR A 410 30.89 17.67 17.01
N LYS A 411 29.71 17.41 16.41
CA LYS A 411 29.58 16.40 15.37
C LYS A 411 29.87 17.01 14.00
N PHE A 412 30.39 16.18 13.10
CA PHE A 412 30.70 16.59 11.74
C PHE A 412 29.90 15.75 10.75
N ALA A 413 29.31 16.39 9.75
CA ALA A 413 28.61 15.76 8.64
C ALA A 413 28.97 16.46 7.32
N GLN A 414 28.96 15.72 6.24
CA GLN A 414 29.15 16.25 4.89
C GLN A 414 28.05 15.78 3.97
N TRP A 415 27.62 16.65 3.05
CA TRP A 415 26.77 16.27 1.94
C TRP A 415 27.49 16.50 0.62
N PHE A 416 27.22 15.64 -0.34
CA PHE A 416 27.84 15.64 -1.65
C PHE A 416 26.77 15.41 -2.73
N LEU A 417 26.89 16.07 -3.87
CA LEU A 417 25.92 15.97 -4.97
C LEU A 417 26.45 15.20 -6.17
N ASP A 418 27.77 15.19 -6.33
CA ASP A 418 28.43 14.55 -7.47
C ASP A 418 28.63 13.05 -7.23
N PRO A 419 28.71 12.21 -8.26
CA PRO A 419 29.00 10.79 -8.11
C PRO A 419 30.35 10.57 -7.42
N LEU A 420 30.34 9.79 -6.34
CA LEU A 420 31.55 9.50 -5.52
C LEU A 420 32.67 8.80 -6.31
N ASN A 421 32.35 8.21 -7.47
CA ASN A 421 33.32 7.52 -8.33
C ASN A 421 34.17 8.43 -9.21
N GLN A 422 33.93 9.74 -9.24
CA GLN A 422 34.66 10.64 -10.12
C GLN A 422 35.75 11.50 -9.43
N ASN A 423 35.66 11.81 -8.14
CA ASN A 423 36.69 12.53 -7.36
C ASN A 423 36.40 12.56 -5.85
N GLY A 424 35.55 11.69 -5.34
CA GLY A 424 35.03 11.79 -3.98
C GLY A 424 35.63 10.82 -2.96
N HIS A 425 36.61 10.02 -3.34
CA HIS A 425 37.22 9.03 -2.42
C HIS A 425 38.32 9.59 -1.50
N ASP A 426 38.79 10.80 -1.72
CA ASP A 426 39.92 11.38 -1.00
C ASP A 426 39.55 12.39 0.11
N PHE A 427 38.25 12.39 0.54
CA PHE A 427 37.75 13.30 1.58
C PHE A 427 37.26 12.58 2.83
#